data_677f9236c14956f5c19f666cda3de918
#
_entry.id   677f9236c14956f5c19f666cda3de918
#
_cell.length_a   1.000
_cell.length_b   1.000
_cell.length_c   1.000
_cell.angle_alpha   90.00
_cell.angle_beta   90.00
_cell.angle_gamma   90.00
#
_symmetry.space_group_name_H-M   'P 1'
#
loop_
_entity.id
_entity.type
_entity.pdbx_description
1 polymer ?
#
loop_
_entity_poly.entity_id
_entity_poly.type
_entity_poly.pdbx_seq_one_letter_code
_entity_poly.pdbx_strand_id
1 'polypeptide(L)'
;MIKKGFTIWFTGLSGAGKTTISDRLVEIFTERKIHVEVLDGDVVRTNLSKGLGFSKEDRDTNIKRIAFVCKLLTRNGAGVIAAAISPYREIRAHARTEIKNFVEVYVKCPLEVCEDRDVKGLYAKARAGEIKQFTGIDDPYEDPPNPEITLDTVTYTAEENARKIVAYLVERGFLLSDSSP
;
A
#
# COMPACT_ATOMS: atom_id res chain seq x y z
N MET A 1 -12.67 15.96 7.21
CA MET A 1 -13.17 16.16 5.80
C MET A 1 -11.99 16.17 4.85
N ILE A 2 -12.14 15.59 3.65
CA ILE A 2 -11.12 15.64 2.57
C ILE A 2 -11.16 17.02 1.92
N LYS A 3 -10.01 17.70 1.83
CA LYS A 3 -9.85 18.97 1.13
C LYS A 3 -9.54 18.79 -0.36
N LYS A 4 -8.76 17.77 -0.67
CA LYS A 4 -8.40 17.37 -2.05
C LYS A 4 -8.17 15.87 -2.09
N GLY A 5 -8.57 15.22 -3.19
CA GLY A 5 -8.35 13.79 -3.34
C GLY A 5 -6.88 13.41 -3.25
N PHE A 6 -6.61 12.24 -2.72
CA PHE A 6 -5.26 11.69 -2.52
C PHE A 6 -5.25 10.18 -2.66
N THR A 7 -4.08 9.63 -2.97
CA THR A 7 -3.83 8.19 -2.89
C THR A 7 -2.72 7.91 -1.89
N ILE A 8 -3.01 7.11 -0.87
CA ILE A 8 -2.02 6.47 -0.01
C ILE A 8 -1.63 5.16 -0.71
N TRP A 9 -0.37 5.07 -1.11
CA TRP A 9 0.16 3.91 -1.81
C TRP A 9 1.09 3.13 -0.90
N PHE A 10 0.58 2.06 -0.29
CA PHE A 10 1.40 1.16 0.50
C PHE A 10 2.26 0.27 -0.39
N THR A 11 3.54 0.17 -0.05
CA THR A 11 4.49 -0.80 -0.63
C THR A 11 5.28 -1.48 0.50
N GLY A 12 5.76 -2.69 0.25
CA GLY A 12 6.50 -3.50 1.22
C GLY A 12 6.26 -4.98 1.02
N LEU A 13 7.07 -5.83 1.62
CA LEU A 13 7.01 -7.29 1.53
C LEU A 13 5.65 -7.88 1.94
N SER A 14 5.37 -9.10 1.53
CA SER A 14 4.26 -9.87 2.12
C SER A 14 4.49 -10.01 3.63
N GLY A 15 3.44 -9.96 4.45
CA GLY A 15 3.62 -10.02 5.90
C GLY A 15 4.18 -8.76 6.57
N ALA A 16 4.56 -7.72 5.82
CA ALA A 16 5.09 -6.48 6.38
C ALA A 16 4.09 -5.67 7.22
N GLY A 17 2.78 -5.93 7.12
CA GLY A 17 1.74 -5.24 7.89
C GLY A 17 0.92 -4.21 7.13
N LYS A 18 0.99 -4.18 5.79
CA LYS A 18 0.24 -3.22 4.95
C LYS A 18 -1.27 -3.26 5.21
N THR A 19 -1.88 -4.44 5.17
CA THR A 19 -3.33 -4.61 5.39
C THR A 19 -3.72 -4.20 6.81
N THR A 20 -2.97 -4.64 7.82
CA THR A 20 -3.24 -4.29 9.23
C THR A 20 -3.24 -2.78 9.48
N ILE A 21 -2.27 -2.05 8.88
CA ILE A 21 -2.21 -0.59 9.00
C ILE A 21 -3.33 0.05 8.17
N SER A 22 -3.62 -0.48 6.97
CA SER A 22 -4.73 -0.02 6.13
C SER A 22 -6.07 -0.13 6.85
N ASP A 23 -6.36 -1.28 7.47
CA ASP A 23 -7.60 -1.51 8.22
C ASP A 23 -7.73 -0.53 9.38
N ARG A 24 -6.66 -0.35 10.16
CA ARG A 24 -6.64 0.62 11.25
C ARG A 24 -6.84 2.05 10.76
N LEU A 25 -6.26 2.40 9.61
CA LEU A 25 -6.44 3.70 9.00
C LEU A 25 -7.89 3.93 8.55
N VAL A 26 -8.55 2.91 8.00
CA VAL A 26 -9.99 2.94 7.64
C VAL A 26 -10.85 3.18 8.87
N GLU A 27 -10.57 2.52 10.00
CA GLU A 27 -11.28 2.76 11.26
C GLU A 27 -11.15 4.21 11.72
N ILE A 28 -9.93 4.77 11.74
CA ILE A 28 -9.69 6.19 12.09
C ILE A 28 -10.44 7.13 11.14
N PHE A 29 -10.46 6.85 9.85
CA PHE A 29 -11.20 7.66 8.88
C PHE A 29 -12.71 7.57 9.08
N THR A 30 -13.22 6.38 9.41
CA THR A 30 -14.65 6.17 9.71
C THR A 30 -15.09 6.95 10.95
N GLU A 31 -14.30 6.92 12.04
CA GLU A 31 -14.51 7.71 13.24
C GLU A 31 -14.60 9.23 12.94
N ARG A 32 -13.78 9.69 11.97
CA ARG A 32 -13.75 11.08 11.49
C ARG A 32 -14.78 11.40 10.40
N LYS A 33 -15.65 10.45 10.04
CA LYS A 33 -16.63 10.57 8.94
C LYS A 33 -15.97 10.89 7.60
N ILE A 34 -14.79 10.34 7.37
CA ILE A 34 -14.05 10.44 6.12
C ILE A 34 -14.23 9.13 5.36
N HIS A 35 -14.82 9.20 4.16
CA HIS A 35 -14.97 8.04 3.29
C HIS A 35 -13.74 7.91 2.40
N VAL A 36 -13.17 6.70 2.36
CA VAL A 36 -12.05 6.35 1.49
C VAL A 36 -12.36 5.06 0.74
N GLU A 37 -11.80 4.91 -0.44
CA GLU A 37 -11.85 3.65 -1.19
C GLU A 37 -10.59 2.84 -0.91
N VAL A 38 -10.75 1.52 -0.71
CA VAL A 38 -9.63 0.61 -0.43
C VAL A 38 -9.43 -0.35 -1.59
N LEU A 39 -8.24 -0.32 -2.17
CA LEU A 39 -7.79 -1.23 -3.20
C LEU A 39 -6.73 -2.18 -2.60
N ASP A 40 -7.20 -3.20 -1.90
CA ASP A 40 -6.34 -4.28 -1.39
C ASP A 40 -5.89 -5.18 -2.55
N GLY A 41 -4.61 -5.56 -2.55
CA GLY A 41 -4.02 -6.33 -3.65
C GLY A 41 -4.67 -7.68 -3.91
N ASP A 42 -5.21 -8.35 -2.89
CA ASP A 42 -5.89 -9.64 -3.04
C ASP A 42 -7.28 -9.46 -3.66
N VAL A 43 -8.04 -8.46 -3.20
CA VAL A 43 -9.36 -8.10 -3.77
C VAL A 43 -9.21 -7.63 -5.22
N VAL A 44 -8.18 -6.83 -5.50
CA VAL A 44 -7.89 -6.39 -6.87
C VAL A 44 -7.57 -7.56 -7.79
N ARG A 45 -6.82 -8.57 -7.31
CA ARG A 45 -6.47 -9.74 -8.13
C ARG A 45 -7.68 -10.59 -8.50
N THR A 46 -8.66 -10.72 -7.63
CA THR A 46 -9.86 -11.50 -7.92
C THR A 46 -10.81 -10.81 -8.90
N ASN A 47 -10.81 -9.50 -8.95
CA ASN A 47 -11.73 -8.70 -9.77
C ASN A 47 -11.00 -8.04 -10.96
N LEU A 48 -10.23 -6.99 -10.69
CA LEU A 48 -9.62 -6.15 -11.70
C LEU A 48 -8.49 -6.85 -12.48
N SER A 49 -7.77 -7.76 -11.81
CA SER A 49 -6.58 -8.43 -12.36
C SER A 49 -6.72 -9.95 -12.45
N LYS A 50 -7.96 -10.43 -12.55
CA LYS A 50 -8.23 -11.85 -12.74
C LYS A 50 -7.49 -12.39 -13.98
N GLY A 51 -6.79 -13.52 -13.80
CA GLY A 51 -6.01 -14.17 -14.85
C GLY A 51 -4.55 -13.74 -14.95
N LEU A 52 -4.11 -12.70 -14.23
CA LEU A 52 -2.69 -12.37 -14.14
C LEU A 52 -1.95 -13.33 -13.18
N GLY A 53 -0.75 -13.75 -13.61
CA GLY A 53 0.18 -14.53 -12.81
C GLY A 53 1.07 -13.67 -11.90
N PHE A 54 2.32 -14.15 -11.70
CA PHE A 54 3.32 -13.51 -10.85
C PHE A 54 4.60 -13.13 -11.60
N SER A 55 4.61 -13.25 -12.94
CA SER A 55 5.70 -12.73 -13.73
C SER A 55 5.89 -11.23 -13.53
N LYS A 56 7.06 -10.69 -13.87
CA LYS A 56 7.30 -9.23 -13.78
C LYS A 56 6.26 -8.47 -14.60
N GLU A 57 5.95 -8.92 -15.81
CA GLU A 57 4.96 -8.30 -16.70
C GLU A 57 3.56 -8.31 -16.10
N ASP A 58 3.15 -9.43 -15.48
CA ASP A 58 1.84 -9.53 -14.83
C ASP A 58 1.74 -8.62 -13.60
N ARG A 59 2.83 -8.54 -12.81
CA ARG A 59 2.92 -7.63 -11.67
C ARG A 59 2.81 -6.18 -12.12
N ASP A 60 3.57 -5.80 -13.15
CA ASP A 60 3.55 -4.45 -13.70
C ASP A 60 2.16 -4.10 -14.26
N THR A 61 1.53 -5.04 -14.95
CA THR A 61 0.16 -4.89 -15.46
C THR A 61 -0.84 -4.71 -14.32
N ASN A 62 -0.73 -5.51 -13.26
CA ASN A 62 -1.58 -5.36 -12.07
C ASN A 62 -1.44 -3.97 -11.44
N ILE A 63 -0.20 -3.50 -11.25
CA ILE A 63 0.07 -2.17 -10.66
C ILE A 63 -0.43 -1.05 -11.56
N LYS A 64 -0.27 -1.14 -12.88
CA LYS A 64 -0.83 -0.15 -13.83
C LYS A 64 -2.36 -0.07 -13.74
N ARG A 65 -3.06 -1.20 -13.60
CA ARG A 65 -4.52 -1.23 -13.43
C ARG A 65 -4.94 -0.57 -12.11
N ILE A 66 -4.27 -0.88 -11.00
CA ILE A 66 -4.51 -0.24 -9.71
C ILE A 66 -4.27 1.28 -9.81
N ALA A 67 -3.15 1.69 -10.39
CA ALA A 67 -2.80 3.10 -10.56
C ALA A 67 -3.84 3.86 -11.39
N PHE A 68 -4.37 3.25 -12.44
CA PHE A 68 -5.44 3.84 -13.26
C PHE A 68 -6.72 4.08 -12.43
N VAL A 69 -7.16 3.11 -11.64
CA VAL A 69 -8.33 3.28 -10.75
C VAL A 69 -8.07 4.36 -9.70
N CYS A 70 -6.91 4.33 -9.04
CA CYS A 70 -6.51 5.36 -8.08
C CYS A 70 -6.52 6.76 -8.71
N LYS A 71 -6.00 6.91 -9.93
CA LYS A 71 -6.02 8.17 -10.68
C LYS A 71 -7.44 8.69 -10.89
N LEU A 72 -8.37 7.81 -11.30
CA LEU A 72 -9.77 8.19 -11.52
C LEU A 72 -10.43 8.69 -10.23
N LEU A 73 -10.27 7.95 -9.13
CA LEU A 73 -10.85 8.28 -7.84
C LEU A 73 -10.23 9.56 -7.26
N THR A 74 -8.90 9.65 -7.23
CA THR A 74 -8.17 10.81 -6.68
C THR A 74 -8.50 12.10 -7.40
N ARG A 75 -8.58 12.11 -8.74
CA ARG A 75 -8.92 13.33 -9.51
C ARG A 75 -10.36 13.79 -9.27
N ASN A 76 -11.25 12.88 -8.85
CA ASN A 76 -12.63 13.19 -8.47
C ASN A 76 -12.80 13.54 -6.98
N GLY A 77 -11.70 13.78 -6.25
CA GLY A 77 -11.72 14.24 -4.88
C GLY A 77 -11.77 13.14 -3.82
N ALA A 78 -11.77 11.86 -4.21
CA ALA A 78 -11.77 10.76 -3.25
C ALA A 78 -10.41 10.57 -2.58
N GLY A 79 -10.43 10.10 -1.31
CA GLY A 79 -9.29 9.48 -0.66
C GLY A 79 -9.21 8.00 -1.04
N VAL A 80 -8.02 7.52 -1.40
CA VAL A 80 -7.80 6.15 -1.80
C VAL A 80 -6.66 5.54 -0.99
N ILE A 81 -6.83 4.29 -0.58
CA ILE A 81 -5.79 3.47 0.03
C ILE A 81 -5.52 2.31 -0.92
N ALA A 82 -4.33 2.27 -1.52
CA ALA A 82 -3.88 1.14 -2.34
C ALA A 82 -2.83 0.34 -1.57
N ALA A 83 -3.09 -0.94 -1.31
CA ALA A 83 -2.19 -1.82 -0.57
C ALA A 83 -1.71 -2.97 -1.45
N ALA A 84 -0.52 -2.83 -2.02
CA ALA A 84 0.11 -3.84 -2.87
C ALA A 84 1.61 -3.96 -2.56
N ILE A 85 2.22 -5.10 -2.83
CA ILE A 85 3.69 -5.26 -2.69
C ILE A 85 4.39 -4.24 -3.58
N SER A 86 3.98 -4.12 -4.86
CA SER A 86 4.57 -3.23 -5.88
C SER A 86 6.11 -3.22 -5.82
N PRO A 87 6.78 -4.37 -6.15
CA PRO A 87 8.16 -4.60 -5.74
C PRO A 87 9.19 -3.74 -6.47
N TYR A 88 8.90 -3.30 -7.70
CA TYR A 88 9.86 -2.62 -8.55
C TYR A 88 9.74 -1.09 -8.47
N ARG A 89 10.85 -0.38 -8.42
CA ARG A 89 10.90 1.11 -8.37
C ARG A 89 10.25 1.74 -9.59
N GLU A 90 10.51 1.18 -10.78
CA GLU A 90 10.00 1.69 -12.06
C GLU A 90 8.48 1.76 -12.06
N ILE A 91 7.80 0.69 -11.64
CA ILE A 91 6.34 0.63 -11.67
C ILE A 91 5.71 1.55 -10.61
N ARG A 92 6.35 1.75 -9.45
CA ARG A 92 5.90 2.73 -8.46
C ARG A 92 6.10 4.16 -8.97
N ALA A 93 7.22 4.44 -9.65
CA ALA A 93 7.46 5.72 -10.31
C ALA A 93 6.41 6.02 -11.39
N HIS A 94 6.01 5.01 -12.17
CA HIS A 94 4.90 5.12 -13.11
C HIS A 94 3.59 5.50 -12.39
N ALA A 95 3.22 4.79 -11.32
CA ALA A 95 2.02 5.10 -10.53
C ALA A 95 2.06 6.55 -9.99
N ARG A 96 3.20 6.99 -9.47
CA ARG A 96 3.42 8.36 -8.99
C ARG A 96 3.20 9.41 -10.10
N THR A 97 3.65 9.12 -11.32
CA THR A 97 3.47 10.02 -12.47
C THR A 97 2.00 10.14 -12.86
N GLU A 98 1.26 9.03 -12.81
CA GLU A 98 -0.15 8.99 -13.17
C GLU A 98 -1.08 9.63 -12.12
N ILE A 99 -0.70 9.59 -10.84
CA ILE A 99 -1.53 10.03 -9.71
C ILE A 99 -0.95 11.33 -9.12
N LYS A 100 -1.64 12.47 -9.32
CA LYS A 100 -1.12 13.79 -8.90
C LYS A 100 -0.84 13.92 -7.39
N ASN A 101 -1.72 13.40 -6.56
CA ASN A 101 -1.64 13.49 -5.09
C ASN A 101 -1.27 12.11 -4.53
N PHE A 102 -0.10 11.63 -4.89
CA PHE A 102 0.44 10.33 -4.53
C PHE A 102 1.26 10.43 -3.25
N VAL A 103 0.95 9.60 -2.27
CA VAL A 103 1.68 9.48 -1.01
C VAL A 103 2.20 8.06 -0.90
N GLU A 104 3.48 7.86 -1.21
CA GLU A 104 4.13 6.55 -1.10
C GLU A 104 4.45 6.26 0.37
N VAL A 105 3.90 5.15 0.86
CA VAL A 105 4.10 4.68 2.23
C VAL A 105 4.88 3.37 2.20
N TYR A 106 6.14 3.43 2.56
CA TYR A 106 6.99 2.25 2.68
C TYR A 106 6.78 1.57 4.03
N VAL A 107 6.19 0.39 4.00
CA VAL A 107 6.03 -0.45 5.20
C VAL A 107 7.27 -1.32 5.33
N LYS A 108 8.25 -0.78 6.07
CA LYS A 108 9.55 -1.41 6.29
C LYS A 108 9.42 -2.51 7.33
N CYS A 109 9.81 -3.71 6.94
CA CYS A 109 9.89 -4.87 7.82
C CYS A 109 11.03 -5.77 7.31
N PRO A 110 11.95 -6.22 8.16
CA PRO A 110 12.97 -7.19 7.78
C PRO A 110 12.35 -8.46 7.21
N LEU A 111 13.02 -9.06 6.22
CA LEU A 111 12.52 -10.27 5.56
C LEU A 111 12.28 -11.40 6.56
N GLU A 112 13.23 -11.60 7.48
CA GLU A 112 13.17 -12.63 8.52
C GLU A 112 11.91 -12.48 9.38
N VAL A 113 11.55 -11.26 9.74
CA VAL A 113 10.33 -10.99 10.53
C VAL A 113 9.08 -11.24 9.69
N CYS A 114 9.09 -10.94 8.39
CA CYS A 114 7.99 -11.26 7.49
C CYS A 114 7.82 -12.78 7.32
N GLU A 115 8.94 -13.52 7.24
CA GLU A 115 8.94 -14.99 7.19
C GLU A 115 8.42 -15.60 8.49
N ASP A 116 8.86 -15.12 9.65
CA ASP A 116 8.37 -15.59 10.95
C ASP A 116 6.87 -15.34 11.13
N ARG A 117 6.37 -14.23 10.63
CA ARG A 117 4.93 -13.93 10.66
C ARG A 117 4.12 -14.84 9.76
N ASP A 118 4.60 -15.09 8.57
CA ASP A 118 4.03 -15.88 7.45
C ASP A 118 2.51 -16.13 7.52
N VAL A 119 1.73 -15.07 7.75
CA VAL A 119 0.28 -15.12 8.04
C VAL A 119 -0.53 -15.91 7.00
N LYS A 120 0.00 -16.01 5.76
CA LYS A 120 -0.65 -16.70 4.63
C LYS A 120 0.01 -18.03 4.27
N GLY A 121 1.07 -18.44 4.98
CA GLY A 121 1.87 -19.63 4.65
C GLY A 121 2.60 -19.55 3.29
N LEU A 122 2.79 -18.33 2.76
CA LEU A 122 3.35 -18.14 1.43
C LEU A 122 4.89 -18.25 1.43
N TYR A 123 5.54 -17.81 2.50
CA TYR A 123 7.00 -17.94 2.63
C TYR A 123 7.41 -19.40 2.77
N ALA A 124 6.71 -20.17 3.59
CA ALA A 124 6.95 -21.61 3.72
C ALA A 124 6.84 -22.32 2.36
N LYS A 125 5.83 -22.01 1.56
CA LYS A 125 5.64 -22.54 0.21
C LYS A 125 6.72 -22.10 -0.76
N ALA A 126 7.15 -20.83 -0.70
CA ALA A 126 8.22 -20.31 -1.53
C ALA A 126 9.55 -21.00 -1.20
N ARG A 127 9.87 -21.18 0.09
CA ARG A 127 11.08 -21.91 0.54
C ARG A 127 11.07 -23.39 0.14
N ALA A 128 9.88 -24.02 0.14
CA ALA A 128 9.70 -25.39 -0.36
C ALA A 128 9.75 -25.50 -1.89
N GLY A 129 9.86 -24.38 -2.64
CA GLY A 129 9.86 -24.35 -4.09
C GLY A 129 8.50 -24.57 -4.75
N GLU A 130 7.41 -24.58 -3.97
CA GLU A 130 6.04 -24.72 -4.46
C GLU A 130 5.55 -23.43 -5.15
N ILE A 131 6.03 -22.27 -4.69
CA ILE A 131 5.76 -20.96 -5.29
C ILE A 131 7.08 -20.42 -5.84
N LYS A 132 7.09 -20.03 -7.11
CA LYS A 132 8.22 -19.39 -7.77
C LYS A 132 7.97 -17.89 -7.95
N GLN A 133 9.03 -17.14 -8.17
CA GLN A 133 8.99 -15.67 -8.35
C GLN A 133 8.33 -14.97 -7.15
N PHE A 134 8.65 -15.44 -5.95
CA PHE A 134 8.10 -14.86 -4.72
C PHE A 134 8.99 -13.72 -4.25
N THR A 135 8.39 -12.52 -4.14
CA THR A 135 9.11 -11.31 -3.75
C THR A 135 9.77 -11.43 -2.37
N GLY A 136 11.06 -11.20 -2.34
CA GLY A 136 11.90 -11.32 -1.15
C GLY A 136 12.61 -12.67 -1.02
N ILE A 137 12.25 -13.70 -1.80
CA ILE A 137 12.89 -15.02 -1.80
C ILE A 137 13.68 -15.23 -3.09
N ASP A 138 12.99 -15.41 -4.20
CA ASP A 138 13.58 -15.67 -5.53
C ASP A 138 13.26 -14.56 -6.55
N ASP A 139 12.54 -13.52 -6.11
CA ASP A 139 12.27 -12.29 -6.87
C ASP A 139 12.58 -11.07 -5.99
N PRO A 140 13.22 -10.01 -6.53
CA PRO A 140 13.66 -8.89 -5.71
C PRO A 140 12.51 -8.00 -5.24
N TYR A 141 12.69 -7.37 -4.07
CA TYR A 141 11.98 -6.18 -3.65
C TYR A 141 12.95 -4.99 -3.66
N GLU A 142 12.61 -3.96 -4.39
CA GLU A 142 13.42 -2.75 -4.50
C GLU A 142 12.87 -1.67 -3.56
N ASP A 143 13.58 -1.38 -2.48
CA ASP A 143 13.19 -0.33 -1.54
C ASP A 143 12.96 1.01 -2.25
N PRO A 144 11.88 1.75 -1.92
CA PRO A 144 11.65 3.07 -2.48
C PRO A 144 12.76 4.04 -2.03
N PRO A 145 13.35 4.82 -2.95
CA PRO A 145 14.46 5.71 -2.60
C PRO A 145 14.02 6.93 -1.78
N ASN A 146 12.83 7.43 -2.03
CA ASN A 146 12.31 8.65 -1.41
C ASN A 146 10.78 8.55 -1.16
N PRO A 147 10.33 7.63 -0.28
CA PRO A 147 8.92 7.56 0.06
C PRO A 147 8.52 8.77 0.91
N GLU A 148 7.29 9.23 0.81
CA GLU A 148 6.75 10.30 1.66
C GLU A 148 6.73 9.87 3.12
N ILE A 149 6.49 8.59 3.39
CA ILE A 149 6.42 8.04 4.73
C ILE A 149 7.11 6.68 4.77
N THR A 150 8.01 6.49 5.73
CA THR A 150 8.51 5.16 6.10
C THR A 150 7.91 4.77 7.44
N LEU A 151 7.32 3.58 7.49
CA LEU A 151 6.75 2.97 8.69
C LEU A 151 7.58 1.77 9.10
N ASP A 152 7.85 1.65 10.40
CA ASP A 152 8.49 0.50 11.01
C ASP A 152 7.43 -0.31 11.74
N THR A 153 7.22 -1.56 11.35
CA THR A 153 6.21 -2.46 11.94
C THR A 153 6.78 -3.45 12.94
N VAL A 154 8.07 -3.35 13.24
CA VAL A 154 8.71 -4.08 14.34
C VAL A 154 8.64 -3.26 15.62
N THR A 155 8.93 -1.97 15.51
CA THR A 155 9.02 -1.04 16.65
C THR A 155 7.67 -0.44 17.03
N TYR A 156 6.83 -0.12 16.04
CA TYR A 156 5.58 0.62 16.26
C TYR A 156 4.35 -0.24 15.96
N THR A 157 3.30 0.00 16.72
CA THR A 157 1.98 -0.61 16.54
C THR A 157 1.29 -0.14 15.25
N ALA A 158 0.26 -0.85 14.81
CA ALA A 158 -0.56 -0.44 13.67
C ALA A 158 -1.22 0.92 13.91
N GLU A 159 -1.66 1.18 15.15
CA GLU A 159 -2.25 2.45 15.57
C GLU A 159 -1.28 3.63 15.41
N GLU A 160 -0.08 3.51 15.95
CA GLU A 160 0.95 4.56 15.85
C GLU A 160 1.34 4.84 14.40
N ASN A 161 1.52 3.78 13.61
CA ASN A 161 1.81 3.89 12.19
C ASN A 161 0.65 4.54 11.41
N ALA A 162 -0.60 4.18 11.68
CA ALA A 162 -1.76 4.79 11.05
C ALA A 162 -1.90 6.28 11.42
N ARG A 163 -1.70 6.64 12.70
CA ARG A 163 -1.71 8.05 13.14
C ARG A 163 -0.62 8.90 12.48
N LYS A 164 0.56 8.32 12.23
CA LYS A 164 1.63 8.99 11.49
C LYS A 164 1.20 9.36 10.06
N ILE A 165 0.45 8.46 9.38
CA ILE A 165 -0.11 8.76 8.05
C ILE A 165 -1.14 9.88 8.14
N VAL A 166 -2.06 9.82 9.11
CA VAL A 166 -3.09 10.85 9.29
C VAL A 166 -2.46 12.23 9.56
N ALA A 167 -1.46 12.30 10.43
CA ALA A 167 -0.73 13.54 10.72
C ALA A 167 -0.10 14.12 9.45
N TYR A 168 0.56 13.29 8.65
CA TYR A 168 1.12 13.71 7.37
C TYR A 168 0.05 14.27 6.42
N LEU A 169 -1.10 13.61 6.29
CA LEU A 169 -2.18 14.06 5.41
C LEU A 169 -2.76 15.41 5.84
N VAL A 170 -2.85 15.65 7.15
CA VAL A 170 -3.27 16.95 7.70
C VAL A 170 -2.22 18.02 7.42
N GLU A 171 -0.95 17.77 7.72
CA GLU A 171 0.17 18.67 7.48
C GLU A 171 0.26 19.09 6.00
N ARG A 172 0.09 18.14 5.08
CA ARG A 172 0.10 18.37 3.63
C ARG A 172 -1.20 18.95 3.08
N GLY A 173 -2.17 19.21 3.94
CA GLY A 173 -3.45 19.83 3.58
C GLY A 173 -4.34 18.94 2.69
N PHE A 174 -4.25 17.62 2.81
CA PHE A 174 -5.20 16.69 2.21
C PHE A 174 -6.46 16.55 3.05
N LEU A 175 -6.30 16.64 4.37
CA LEU A 175 -7.38 16.57 5.35
C LEU A 175 -7.48 17.86 6.16
N LEU A 176 -8.67 18.12 6.71
CA LEU A 176 -8.84 19.13 7.76
C LEU A 176 -8.24 18.60 9.08
N SER A 177 -7.68 19.51 9.89
CA SER A 177 -7.35 19.20 11.29
C SER A 177 -8.62 18.97 12.10
N ASP A 178 -8.53 18.21 13.20
CA ASP A 178 -9.65 17.94 14.11
C ASP A 178 -10.15 19.22 14.85
N SER A 179 -9.42 20.32 14.72
CA SER A 179 -9.70 21.61 15.39
C SER A 179 -10.50 22.60 14.53
N SER A 180 -11.03 22.20 13.39
CA SER A 180 -11.89 23.09 12.58
C SER A 180 -13.35 22.81 12.93
N PRO A 181 -14.09 23.84 13.45
CA PRO A 181 -15.49 23.74 13.79
C PRO A 181 -16.37 23.41 12.58
#